data_49423d98ade7a9aebf2f72b7accae96c
#
_entry.id   49423d98ade7a9aebf2f72b7accae96c
#
_cell.length_a   1.000
_cell.length_b   1.000
_cell.length_c   1.000
_cell.angle_alpha   90.00
_cell.angle_beta   90.00
_cell.angle_gamma   90.00
#
_symmetry.space_group_name_H-M   'P 1'
#
loop_
_entity.id
_entity.type
_entity.pdbx_description
1 polymer ?
#
loop_
_entity_poly.entity_id
_entity_poly.type
_entity_poly.pdbx_seq_one_letter_code
_entity_poly.pdbx_strand_id
1 'polypeptide(L)'
;MKKPIYISTFLCVIIMASLFTSCGLLDMEFDENVQMAYDMKLDHDTVYIIEGDSIVLYPVFTPDSVINREVFFRSANEEIAYIHNDTIIAVSEGETVISATSVMNEKMAFCQVFVLPPWEIDIYKYSNDMVAYVTATIDGVPIDFEKQMIVAFVGPQLRGIGQPIKLKDTTIVQMRIYGYSYWGNEEPIRPELVRFAYYDKEKLMLKNLPLYITFDGETHGSPSAPIELTTH
;
A
#
# COMPACT_ATOMS: atom_id res chain seq x y z
N MET A 1 42.05 22.34 85.20
CA MET A 1 41.79 21.00 84.73
C MET A 1 40.71 21.05 83.58
N LYS A 2 41.15 20.95 82.37
CA LYS A 2 40.30 21.06 81.19
C LYS A 2 39.88 19.64 80.82
N LYS A 3 38.58 19.32 80.81
CA LYS A 3 38.01 18.07 80.27
C LYS A 3 37.66 18.27 78.81
N PRO A 4 37.77 17.24 77.99
CA PRO A 4 37.97 17.42 76.56
C PRO A 4 36.64 17.41 75.73
N ILE A 5 36.70 18.11 74.65
CA ILE A 5 35.71 18.42 73.60
C ILE A 5 35.51 17.23 72.65
N TYR A 6 35.54 15.97 73.15
CA TYR A 6 35.39 14.81 72.26
C TYR A 6 33.95 14.38 72.07
N ILE A 7 32.98 14.86 72.80
CA ILE A 7 31.56 14.47 72.66
C ILE A 7 30.85 15.20 71.50
N SER A 8 31.34 16.45 71.24
CA SER A 8 30.69 17.26 70.15
C SER A 8 31.05 16.80 68.75
N THR A 9 32.23 16.26 68.50
CA THR A 9 32.65 15.78 67.17
C THR A 9 32.04 14.46 66.81
N PHE A 10 31.75 13.61 67.78
CA PHE A 10 31.08 12.32 67.52
C PHE A 10 29.60 12.50 67.18
N LEU A 11 28.94 13.50 67.80
CA LEU A 11 27.53 13.79 67.48
C LEU A 11 27.36 14.41 66.08
N CYS A 12 28.31 15.25 65.63
CA CYS A 12 28.30 15.81 64.27
C CYS A 12 28.49 14.73 63.17
N VAL A 13 29.30 13.71 63.41
CA VAL A 13 29.53 12.62 62.44
C VAL A 13 28.30 11.74 62.31
N ILE A 14 27.57 11.51 63.41
CA ILE A 14 26.32 10.74 63.37
C ILE A 14 25.19 11.50 62.63
N ILE A 15 25.13 12.84 62.84
CA ILE A 15 24.15 13.67 62.13
C ILE A 15 24.46 13.79 60.64
N MET A 16 25.76 13.87 60.25
CA MET A 16 26.13 13.83 58.83
C MET A 16 25.88 12.46 58.18
N ALA A 17 26.07 11.35 58.91
CA ALA A 17 25.77 10.02 58.36
C ALA A 17 24.26 9.78 58.14
N SER A 18 23.41 10.43 58.93
CA SER A 18 21.94 10.32 58.75
C SER A 18 21.39 11.17 57.59
N LEU A 19 22.16 12.17 57.12
CA LEU A 19 21.75 12.98 55.96
C LEU A 19 22.06 12.31 54.59
N PHE A 20 22.93 11.31 54.59
CA PHE A 20 23.23 10.53 53.38
C PHE A 20 22.32 9.33 53.15
N THR A 21 21.47 8.97 54.09
CA THR A 21 20.50 7.87 53.93
C THR A 21 19.14 8.32 53.44
N SER A 22 18.94 9.61 53.16
CA SER A 22 17.69 10.13 52.59
C SER A 22 17.80 10.56 51.13
N CYS A 23 18.88 10.19 50.44
CA CYS A 23 18.84 10.11 49.00
C CYS A 23 18.22 8.74 48.68
N GLY A 24 16.91 8.68 48.69
CA GLY A 24 16.22 7.58 48.03
C GLY A 24 16.75 7.56 46.63
N LEU A 25 17.68 6.64 46.33
CA LEU A 25 17.77 6.10 44.98
C LEU A 25 16.31 5.73 44.66
N LEU A 26 15.74 6.49 43.74
CA LEU A 26 14.64 5.95 42.93
C LEU A 26 15.22 4.66 42.34
N ASP A 27 14.95 3.54 42.99
CA ASP A 27 14.98 2.27 42.32
C ASP A 27 13.98 2.41 41.17
N MET A 28 14.47 2.93 40.06
CA MET A 28 13.81 2.65 38.79
C MET A 28 13.98 1.15 38.62
N GLU A 29 13.02 0.39 39.14
CA GLU A 29 12.80 -0.97 38.73
C GLU A 29 12.69 -0.88 37.21
N PHE A 30 13.79 -1.15 36.51
CA PHE A 30 13.74 -1.51 35.12
C PHE A 30 12.92 -2.79 35.10
N ASP A 31 11.68 -2.68 34.66
CA ASP A 31 10.86 -3.85 34.40
C ASP A 31 11.60 -4.67 33.33
N GLU A 32 12.30 -5.70 33.78
CA GLU A 32 13.05 -6.62 32.90
C GLU A 32 12.12 -7.29 31.88
N ASN A 33 10.80 -7.11 32.01
CA ASN A 33 9.79 -7.63 31.11
C ASN A 33 9.38 -6.63 30.00
N VAL A 34 9.92 -5.43 29.94
CA VAL A 34 9.67 -4.51 28.82
C VAL A 34 10.39 -5.03 27.59
N GLN A 35 9.69 -5.88 26.85
CA GLN A 35 10.18 -6.43 25.59
C GLN A 35 10.08 -5.36 24.50
N MET A 36 11.23 -4.82 24.09
CA MET A 36 11.32 -3.88 22.98
C MET A 36 11.26 -4.61 21.65
N ALA A 37 10.62 -4.02 20.65
CA ALA A 37 10.71 -4.50 19.29
C ALA A 37 12.14 -4.39 18.78
N TYR A 38 12.70 -5.46 18.23
CA TYR A 38 13.96 -5.38 17.50
C TYR A 38 13.76 -5.18 16.00
N ASP A 39 12.54 -5.43 15.49
CA ASP A 39 12.15 -5.15 14.11
C ASP A 39 10.68 -4.71 14.03
N MET A 40 10.37 -3.90 13.04
CA MET A 40 9.03 -3.46 12.71
C MET A 40 8.85 -3.45 11.19
N LYS A 41 7.73 -3.97 10.72
CA LYS A 41 7.31 -3.92 9.31
C LYS A 41 5.90 -3.36 9.22
N LEU A 42 5.48 -3.02 8.04
CA LEU A 42 4.08 -2.77 7.71
C LEU A 42 3.49 -4.04 7.08
N ASP A 43 2.19 -4.22 7.22
CA ASP A 43 1.46 -5.32 6.59
C ASP A 43 1.48 -5.24 5.05
N HIS A 44 1.71 -4.02 4.51
CA HIS A 44 1.91 -3.76 3.09
C HIS A 44 3.20 -2.98 2.84
N ASP A 45 4.10 -3.52 2.01
CA ASP A 45 5.29 -2.81 1.53
C ASP A 45 4.96 -1.90 0.34
N THR A 46 3.91 -2.24 -0.40
CA THR A 46 3.43 -1.49 -1.56
C THR A 46 1.92 -1.62 -1.66
N VAL A 47 1.23 -0.51 -1.94
CA VAL A 47 -0.20 -0.49 -2.20
C VAL A 47 -0.52 0.31 -3.47
N TYR A 48 -1.51 -0.17 -4.23
CA TYR A 48 -2.14 0.53 -5.33
C TYR A 48 -3.57 0.87 -4.91
N ILE A 49 -3.84 2.14 -4.70
CA ILE A 49 -5.12 2.63 -4.19
C ILE A 49 -5.71 3.63 -5.18
N ILE A 50 -7.03 3.61 -5.35
CA ILE A 50 -7.72 4.51 -6.26
C ILE A 50 -7.92 5.86 -5.58
N GLU A 51 -7.80 6.96 -6.33
CA GLU A 51 -8.09 8.31 -5.86
C GLU A 51 -9.46 8.38 -5.17
N GLY A 52 -9.49 8.94 -3.96
CA GLY A 52 -10.68 9.02 -3.11
C GLY A 52 -10.90 7.82 -2.19
N ASP A 53 -10.22 6.70 -2.40
CA ASP A 53 -10.28 5.54 -1.51
C ASP A 53 -9.33 5.67 -0.31
N SER A 54 -9.48 4.78 0.65
CA SER A 54 -8.65 4.73 1.85
C SER A 54 -8.36 3.30 2.29
N ILE A 55 -7.22 3.11 2.96
CA ILE A 55 -6.80 1.82 3.53
C ILE A 55 -6.15 2.02 4.89
N VAL A 56 -6.41 1.10 5.82
CA VAL A 56 -5.72 1.02 7.11
C VAL A 56 -4.38 0.29 6.94
N LEU A 57 -3.32 0.84 7.51
CA LEU A 57 -1.96 0.30 7.46
C LEU A 57 -1.56 -0.18 8.84
N TYR A 58 -1.26 -1.47 8.97
CA TYR A 58 -0.96 -2.09 10.26
C TYR A 58 0.54 -2.31 10.48
N PRO A 59 1.11 -1.76 11.58
CA PRO A 59 2.48 -2.09 11.96
C PRO A 59 2.54 -3.49 12.57
N VAL A 60 3.48 -4.29 12.09
CA VAL A 60 3.79 -5.64 12.57
C VAL A 60 5.14 -5.62 13.27
N PHE A 61 5.13 -5.90 14.56
CA PHE A 61 6.34 -5.90 15.40
C PHE A 61 6.93 -7.28 15.58
N THR A 62 8.23 -7.33 15.73
CA THR A 62 8.95 -8.55 16.11
C THR A 62 9.78 -8.28 17.37
N PRO A 63 9.57 -9.03 18.46
CA PRO A 63 8.56 -10.06 18.67
C PRO A 63 7.14 -9.46 18.78
N ASP A 64 6.11 -10.28 18.59
CA ASP A 64 4.71 -9.84 18.68
C ASP A 64 4.26 -9.50 20.13
N SER A 65 5.07 -9.90 21.13
CA SER A 65 4.85 -9.63 22.55
C SER A 65 5.23 -8.20 23.00
N VAL A 66 5.56 -7.30 22.06
CA VAL A 66 5.88 -5.89 22.36
C VAL A 66 4.68 -5.20 23.01
N ILE A 67 4.94 -4.56 24.18
CA ILE A 67 3.88 -3.92 24.99
C ILE A 67 3.47 -2.58 24.38
N ASN A 68 4.44 -1.74 23.98
CA ASN A 68 4.16 -0.46 23.35
C ASN A 68 4.26 -0.58 21.84
N ARG A 69 3.12 -0.45 21.17
CA ARG A 69 2.94 -0.53 19.71
C ARG A 69 2.65 0.83 19.08
N GLU A 70 2.89 1.91 19.81
CA GLU A 70 2.65 3.26 19.31
C GLU A 70 3.58 3.59 18.16
N VAL A 71 3.00 4.07 17.05
CA VAL A 71 3.69 4.39 15.81
C VAL A 71 3.31 5.79 15.36
N PHE A 72 4.29 6.53 14.94
CA PHE A 72 4.11 7.81 14.28
C PHE A 72 4.23 7.61 12.76
N PHE A 73 3.19 7.99 12.03
CA PHE A 73 3.14 7.91 10.57
C PHE A 73 3.40 9.26 9.92
N ARG A 74 4.01 9.24 8.73
CA ARG A 74 4.25 10.43 7.93
C ARG A 74 4.20 10.10 6.44
N SER A 75 3.55 10.97 5.65
CA SER A 75 3.63 10.95 4.19
C SER A 75 4.80 11.79 3.69
N ALA A 76 5.47 11.34 2.62
CA ALA A 76 6.47 12.12 1.91
C ALA A 76 5.83 13.20 1.02
N ASN A 77 4.60 12.97 0.53
CA ASN A 77 3.84 13.94 -0.24
C ASN A 77 2.33 13.80 0.07
N GLU A 78 1.81 14.71 0.88
CA GLU A 78 0.41 14.72 1.31
C GLU A 78 -0.57 15.16 0.21
N GLU A 79 -0.09 15.79 -0.88
CA GLU A 79 -0.93 16.12 -2.04
C GLU A 79 -1.29 14.88 -2.86
N ILE A 80 -0.51 13.80 -2.75
CA ILE A 80 -0.78 12.52 -3.41
C ILE A 80 -1.54 11.59 -2.48
N ALA A 81 -1.02 11.35 -1.28
CA ALA A 81 -1.72 10.61 -0.24
C ALA A 81 -1.26 11.11 1.13
N TYR A 82 -2.19 11.28 2.03
CA TYR A 82 -1.87 11.58 3.43
C TYR A 82 -2.30 10.44 4.34
N ILE A 83 -1.78 10.45 5.57
CA ILE A 83 -2.15 9.46 6.57
C ILE A 83 -2.76 10.16 7.78
N HIS A 84 -3.91 9.66 8.20
CA HIS A 84 -4.59 10.10 9.41
C HIS A 84 -4.75 8.92 10.35
N ASN A 85 -4.09 9.02 11.51
CA ASN A 85 -3.86 7.90 12.43
C ASN A 85 -3.10 6.76 11.72
N ASP A 86 -3.77 5.67 11.39
CA ASP A 86 -3.26 4.49 10.70
C ASP A 86 -3.85 4.33 9.28
N THR A 87 -4.65 5.29 8.83
CA THR A 87 -5.39 5.20 7.57
C THR A 87 -4.77 6.09 6.50
N ILE A 88 -4.32 5.48 5.41
CA ILE A 88 -3.89 6.17 4.19
C ILE A 88 -5.14 6.63 3.44
N ILE A 89 -5.14 7.88 3.01
CA ILE A 89 -6.21 8.49 2.19
C ILE A 89 -5.57 8.97 0.89
N ALA A 90 -6.05 8.42 -0.23
CA ALA A 90 -5.59 8.77 -1.57
C ALA A 90 -6.22 10.10 -2.02
N VAL A 91 -5.41 11.07 -2.41
CA VAL A 91 -5.85 12.44 -2.73
C VAL A 91 -5.83 12.70 -4.23
N SER A 92 -4.72 12.39 -4.89
CA SER A 92 -4.56 12.61 -6.33
C SER A 92 -3.63 11.57 -6.95
N GLU A 93 -3.79 11.33 -8.25
CA GLU A 93 -2.92 10.42 -9.01
C GLU A 93 -1.45 10.75 -8.80
N GLY A 94 -0.64 9.73 -8.52
CA GLY A 94 0.79 9.87 -8.32
C GLY A 94 1.39 8.78 -7.45
N GLU A 95 2.60 9.06 -6.96
CA GLU A 95 3.42 8.13 -6.17
C GLU A 95 3.97 8.85 -4.94
N THR A 96 3.86 8.22 -3.79
CA THR A 96 4.43 8.71 -2.53
C THR A 96 4.87 7.56 -1.63
N VAL A 97 5.54 7.87 -0.53
CA VAL A 97 5.97 6.91 0.49
C VAL A 97 5.36 7.29 1.83
N ILE A 98 4.76 6.33 2.48
CA ILE A 98 4.36 6.45 3.89
C ILE A 98 5.45 5.82 4.75
N SER A 99 5.98 6.56 5.70
CA SER A 99 6.89 6.06 6.72
C SER A 99 6.15 5.86 8.04
N ALA A 100 6.49 4.79 8.73
CA ALA A 100 6.04 4.48 10.08
C ALA A 100 7.26 4.42 11.00
N THR A 101 7.22 5.12 12.13
CA THR A 101 8.31 5.13 13.11
C THR A 101 7.78 4.74 14.48
N SER A 102 8.33 3.69 15.07
CA SER A 102 7.99 3.28 16.43
C SER A 102 8.44 4.34 17.45
N VAL A 103 7.52 4.76 18.32
CA VAL A 103 7.79 5.79 19.33
C VAL A 103 8.82 5.31 20.36
N MET A 104 8.84 4.02 20.66
CA MET A 104 9.67 3.48 21.74
C MET A 104 11.15 3.34 21.38
N ASN A 105 11.47 2.94 20.16
CA ASN A 105 12.83 2.55 19.75
C ASN A 105 13.24 3.03 18.36
N GLU A 106 12.48 3.96 17.78
CA GLU A 106 12.75 4.61 16.49
C GLU A 106 12.91 3.64 15.30
N LYS A 107 12.37 2.40 15.41
CA LYS A 107 12.32 1.48 14.27
C LYS A 107 11.44 2.06 13.19
N MET A 108 11.90 1.97 11.95
CA MET A 108 11.21 2.52 10.79
C MET A 108 10.78 1.42 9.81
N ALA A 109 9.60 1.61 9.25
CA ALA A 109 9.09 0.82 8.13
C ALA A 109 8.49 1.76 7.07
N PHE A 110 8.39 1.30 5.84
CA PHE A 110 7.94 2.11 4.72
C PHE A 110 6.92 1.35 3.89
N CYS A 111 5.95 2.08 3.35
CA CYS A 111 5.01 1.59 2.36
C CYS A 111 5.05 2.50 1.14
N GLN A 112 5.30 1.94 -0.04
CA GLN A 112 5.20 2.63 -1.32
C GLN A 112 3.73 2.74 -1.70
N VAL A 113 3.24 3.93 -1.94
CA VAL A 113 1.83 4.19 -2.28
C VAL A 113 1.74 4.70 -3.72
N PHE A 114 1.01 3.96 -4.55
CA PHE A 114 0.63 4.38 -5.89
C PHE A 114 -0.85 4.73 -5.90
N VAL A 115 -1.16 6.00 -6.09
CA VAL A 115 -2.54 6.45 -6.27
C VAL A 115 -2.88 6.38 -7.75
N LEU A 116 -3.84 5.52 -8.07
CA LEU A 116 -4.37 5.33 -9.40
C LEU A 116 -5.48 6.36 -9.67
N PRO A 117 -5.64 6.82 -10.92
CA PRO A 117 -6.77 7.67 -11.27
C PRO A 117 -8.11 6.97 -11.00
N PRO A 118 -9.21 7.73 -10.87
CA PRO A 118 -10.54 7.15 -10.78
C PRO A 118 -10.80 6.17 -11.94
N TRP A 119 -11.43 5.03 -11.63
CA TRP A 119 -11.69 3.99 -12.63
C TRP A 119 -12.92 4.36 -13.48
N GLU A 120 -12.83 5.55 -14.06
CA GLU A 120 -13.82 6.11 -14.96
C GLU A 120 -13.20 6.41 -16.32
N ILE A 121 -13.89 6.02 -17.37
CA ILE A 121 -13.48 6.27 -18.74
C ILE A 121 -14.40 7.33 -19.32
N ASP A 122 -13.85 8.49 -19.62
CA ASP A 122 -14.57 9.52 -20.38
C ASP A 122 -14.66 9.07 -21.85
N ILE A 123 -15.70 8.32 -22.16
CA ILE A 123 -15.91 7.71 -23.48
C ILE A 123 -16.01 8.76 -24.60
N TYR A 124 -16.40 9.99 -24.28
CA TYR A 124 -16.54 11.07 -25.25
C TYR A 124 -15.22 11.63 -25.76
N LYS A 125 -14.11 11.30 -25.11
CA LYS A 125 -12.76 11.65 -25.58
C LYS A 125 -12.31 10.82 -26.77
N TYR A 126 -12.96 9.68 -27.04
CA TYR A 126 -12.50 8.71 -28.01
C TYR A 126 -13.43 8.64 -29.21
N SER A 127 -12.85 8.50 -30.40
CA SER A 127 -13.61 8.47 -31.66
C SER A 127 -14.02 7.05 -32.09
N ASN A 128 -13.43 6.04 -31.44
CA ASN A 128 -13.69 4.64 -31.76
C ASN A 128 -13.56 3.74 -30.53
N ASP A 129 -14.03 2.52 -30.67
CA ASP A 129 -13.84 1.46 -29.67
C ASP A 129 -13.58 0.11 -30.34
N MET A 130 -13.01 -0.81 -29.61
CA MET A 130 -12.89 -2.21 -29.97
C MET A 130 -13.36 -3.10 -28.85
N VAL A 131 -13.66 -4.36 -29.13
CA VAL A 131 -14.10 -5.34 -28.14
C VAL A 131 -13.06 -6.44 -28.01
N ALA A 132 -12.68 -6.76 -26.77
CA ALA A 132 -11.86 -7.92 -26.48
C ALA A 132 -12.63 -8.91 -25.59
N TYR A 133 -12.57 -10.20 -25.96
CA TYR A 133 -13.01 -11.30 -25.10
C TYR A 133 -11.79 -12.01 -24.57
N VAL A 134 -11.63 -12.02 -23.25
CA VAL A 134 -10.44 -12.55 -22.60
C VAL A 134 -10.81 -13.52 -21.47
N THR A 135 -9.92 -14.46 -21.18
CA THR A 135 -9.88 -15.21 -19.92
C THR A 135 -8.58 -14.88 -19.21
N ALA A 136 -8.57 -15.01 -17.92
CA ALA A 136 -7.35 -14.75 -17.18
C ALA A 136 -7.11 -15.80 -16.08
N THR A 137 -5.85 -16.22 -15.99
CA THR A 137 -5.35 -17.13 -14.98
C THR A 137 -4.09 -16.51 -14.38
N ILE A 138 -4.13 -16.26 -13.07
CA ILE A 138 -3.03 -15.64 -12.34
C ILE A 138 -2.36 -16.70 -11.48
N ASP A 139 -1.07 -16.97 -11.74
CA ASP A 139 -0.28 -17.97 -11.04
C ASP A 139 -0.98 -19.36 -11.00
N GLY A 140 -1.62 -19.73 -12.12
CA GLY A 140 -2.36 -20.98 -12.29
C GLY A 140 -3.77 -21.00 -11.70
N VAL A 141 -4.26 -19.89 -11.13
CA VAL A 141 -5.59 -19.78 -10.54
C VAL A 141 -6.49 -18.88 -11.40
N PRO A 142 -7.71 -19.32 -11.76
CA PRO A 142 -8.69 -18.47 -12.43
C PRO A 142 -9.04 -17.24 -11.58
N ILE A 143 -9.29 -16.10 -12.23
CA ILE A 143 -9.64 -14.85 -11.56
C ILE A 143 -10.97 -14.97 -10.80
N ASP A 144 -10.98 -14.48 -9.57
CA ASP A 144 -12.18 -14.21 -8.78
C ASP A 144 -12.68 -12.78 -9.06
N PHE A 145 -13.71 -12.65 -9.88
CA PHE A 145 -14.23 -11.35 -10.31
C PHE A 145 -14.95 -10.55 -9.20
N GLU A 146 -15.19 -11.12 -8.05
CA GLU A 146 -15.70 -10.38 -6.89
C GLU A 146 -14.59 -9.50 -6.28
N LYS A 147 -13.37 -10.01 -6.30
CA LYS A 147 -12.18 -9.40 -5.69
C LYS A 147 -11.24 -8.77 -6.69
N GLN A 148 -11.29 -9.23 -7.92
CA GLN A 148 -10.29 -8.94 -8.95
C GLN A 148 -10.95 -8.45 -10.23
N MET A 149 -10.24 -7.63 -10.99
CA MET A 149 -10.72 -7.13 -12.28
C MET A 149 -9.60 -7.08 -13.31
N ILE A 150 -9.97 -7.25 -14.59
CA ILE A 150 -9.08 -7.02 -15.73
C ILE A 150 -9.35 -5.64 -16.27
N VAL A 151 -8.30 -4.92 -16.57
CA VAL A 151 -8.33 -3.56 -17.13
C VAL A 151 -7.40 -3.44 -18.32
N ALA A 152 -7.67 -2.48 -19.17
CA ALA A 152 -6.87 -2.17 -20.34
C ALA A 152 -6.38 -0.72 -20.30
N PHE A 153 -5.10 -0.54 -20.58
CA PHE A 153 -4.44 0.76 -20.64
C PHE A 153 -3.82 0.99 -22.02
N VAL A 154 -3.75 2.26 -22.41
CA VAL A 154 -2.87 2.75 -23.48
C VAL A 154 -1.96 3.79 -22.86
N GLY A 155 -0.66 3.48 -22.78
CA GLY A 155 0.25 4.24 -21.95
C GLY A 155 -0.22 4.25 -20.48
N PRO A 156 -0.34 5.43 -19.85
CA PRO A 156 -0.87 5.54 -18.49
C PRO A 156 -2.41 5.57 -18.44
N GLN A 157 -3.10 5.77 -19.57
CA GLN A 157 -4.54 6.02 -19.59
C GLN A 157 -5.35 4.73 -19.53
N LEU A 158 -6.30 4.67 -18.59
CA LEU A 158 -7.31 3.62 -18.54
C LEU A 158 -8.24 3.74 -19.76
N ARG A 159 -8.38 2.68 -20.54
CA ARG A 159 -9.14 2.64 -21.79
C ARG A 159 -10.23 1.58 -21.81
N GLY A 160 -10.18 0.60 -20.89
CA GLY A 160 -11.17 -0.48 -20.80
C GLY A 160 -11.24 -1.09 -19.42
N ILE A 161 -12.45 -1.44 -19.00
CA ILE A 161 -12.73 -2.17 -17.76
C ILE A 161 -13.48 -3.44 -18.14
N GLY A 162 -12.96 -4.58 -17.72
CA GLY A 162 -13.52 -5.88 -18.01
C GLY A 162 -14.83 -6.14 -17.29
N GLN A 163 -15.80 -6.65 -18.03
CA GLN A 163 -17.09 -7.10 -17.50
C GLN A 163 -17.16 -8.62 -17.55
N PRO A 164 -17.33 -9.31 -16.41
CA PRO A 164 -17.43 -10.76 -16.41
C PRO A 164 -18.73 -11.24 -17.05
N ILE A 165 -18.62 -12.22 -17.93
CA ILE A 165 -19.75 -12.91 -18.54
C ILE A 165 -19.71 -14.37 -18.12
N LYS A 166 -20.73 -14.83 -17.39
CA LYS A 166 -20.87 -16.22 -17.01
C LYS A 166 -21.36 -17.03 -18.21
N LEU A 167 -20.56 -17.98 -18.67
CA LEU A 167 -20.96 -19.03 -19.58
C LEU A 167 -21.30 -20.28 -18.75
N LYS A 168 -21.75 -21.33 -19.44
CA LYS A 168 -22.25 -22.56 -18.77
C LYS A 168 -21.24 -23.17 -17.81
N ASP A 169 -19.96 -23.25 -18.19
CA ASP A 169 -18.90 -23.94 -17.42
C ASP A 169 -17.69 -23.03 -17.10
N THR A 170 -17.72 -21.77 -17.55
CA THR A 170 -16.60 -20.84 -17.34
C THR A 170 -17.10 -19.40 -17.28
N THR A 171 -16.25 -18.53 -16.78
CA THR A 171 -16.45 -17.07 -16.83
C THR A 171 -15.39 -16.47 -17.74
N ILE A 172 -15.82 -15.68 -18.69
CA ILE A 172 -14.95 -14.87 -19.55
C ILE A 172 -15.15 -13.40 -19.24
N VAL A 173 -14.26 -12.57 -19.72
CA VAL A 173 -14.36 -11.11 -19.61
C VAL A 173 -14.62 -10.54 -21.00
N GLN A 174 -15.68 -9.77 -21.13
CA GLN A 174 -15.88 -8.87 -22.25
C GLN A 174 -15.38 -7.48 -21.85
N MET A 175 -14.57 -6.88 -22.69
CA MET A 175 -14.04 -5.54 -22.45
C MET A 175 -14.24 -4.68 -23.68
N ARG A 176 -14.89 -3.53 -23.51
CA ARG A 176 -14.88 -2.48 -24.52
C ARG A 176 -13.70 -1.56 -24.22
N ILE A 177 -12.84 -1.37 -25.21
CA ILE A 177 -11.60 -0.60 -25.10
C ILE A 177 -11.75 0.60 -26.04
N TYR A 178 -11.62 1.80 -25.50
CA TYR A 178 -11.81 3.05 -26.22
C TYR A 178 -10.49 3.58 -26.77
N GLY A 179 -10.52 4.14 -27.97
CA GLY A 179 -9.34 4.64 -28.65
C GLY A 179 -9.66 5.62 -29.76
N TYR A 180 -8.65 5.97 -30.53
CA TYR A 180 -8.80 6.88 -31.66
C TYR A 180 -8.88 6.11 -32.98
N SER A 181 -9.74 6.55 -33.89
CA SER A 181 -9.87 5.96 -35.22
C SER A 181 -8.67 6.33 -36.09
N TYR A 182 -8.17 5.34 -36.86
CA TYR A 182 -7.13 5.57 -37.88
C TYR A 182 -7.69 6.03 -39.21
N TRP A 183 -9.02 6.17 -39.35
CA TRP A 183 -9.69 6.50 -40.58
C TRP A 183 -9.92 8.00 -40.70
N GLY A 184 -8.92 8.72 -41.21
CA GLY A 184 -8.99 10.14 -41.54
C GLY A 184 -7.74 10.55 -42.32
N ASN A 185 -7.85 11.60 -43.14
CA ASN A 185 -6.78 12.13 -44.00
C ASN A 185 -5.56 12.73 -43.24
N GLU A 186 -5.44 12.48 -41.98
CA GLU A 186 -4.33 12.91 -41.14
C GLU A 186 -3.29 11.78 -41.01
N GLU A 187 -2.02 12.15 -40.92
CA GLU A 187 -0.86 11.25 -40.80
C GLU A 187 -1.17 10.08 -39.81
N PRO A 188 -0.70 8.86 -40.10
CA PRO A 188 -0.98 7.71 -39.25
C PRO A 188 -0.44 7.97 -37.85
N ILE A 189 -1.33 8.29 -36.91
CA ILE A 189 -1.05 8.28 -35.50
C ILE A 189 -0.41 6.92 -35.18
N ARG A 190 0.67 6.91 -34.43
CA ARG A 190 1.34 5.65 -34.03
C ARG A 190 0.31 4.67 -33.48
N PRO A 191 0.35 3.38 -33.88
CA PRO A 191 -0.61 2.41 -33.41
C PRO A 191 -0.63 2.39 -31.88
N GLU A 192 -1.81 2.59 -31.30
CA GLU A 192 -1.98 2.51 -29.84
C GLU A 192 -1.83 1.06 -29.42
N LEU A 193 -0.88 0.79 -28.53
CA LEU A 193 -0.69 -0.53 -27.92
C LEU A 193 -1.50 -0.61 -26.64
N VAL A 194 -2.45 -1.52 -26.62
CA VAL A 194 -3.27 -1.84 -25.47
C VAL A 194 -2.55 -2.85 -24.60
N ARG A 195 -2.32 -2.50 -23.36
CA ARG A 195 -1.75 -3.32 -22.31
C ARG A 195 -2.85 -3.77 -21.36
N PHE A 196 -2.91 -5.05 -21.05
CA PHE A 196 -3.81 -5.57 -20.04
C PHE A 196 -3.13 -5.58 -18.68
N ALA A 197 -3.91 -5.34 -17.64
CA ALA A 197 -3.48 -5.48 -16.26
C ALA A 197 -4.58 -6.13 -15.43
N TYR A 198 -4.20 -6.74 -14.35
CA TYR A 198 -5.09 -7.30 -13.36
C TYR A 198 -4.94 -6.47 -12.08
N TYR A 199 -6.07 -6.11 -11.49
CA TYR A 199 -6.14 -5.41 -10.22
C TYR A 199 -6.82 -6.27 -9.17
N ASP A 200 -6.13 -6.50 -8.05
CA ASP A 200 -6.65 -7.21 -6.88
C ASP A 200 -7.06 -6.17 -5.82
N LYS A 201 -8.36 -6.09 -5.56
CA LYS A 201 -8.94 -5.11 -4.63
C LYS A 201 -8.62 -5.40 -3.17
N GLU A 202 -8.43 -6.69 -2.82
CA GLU A 202 -8.10 -7.09 -1.44
C GLU A 202 -6.62 -6.89 -1.14
N LYS A 203 -5.76 -7.21 -2.11
CA LYS A 203 -4.31 -7.06 -1.98
C LYS A 203 -3.81 -5.66 -2.37
N LEU A 204 -4.67 -4.80 -2.89
CA LEU A 204 -4.34 -3.48 -3.42
C LEU A 204 -3.14 -3.53 -4.38
N MET A 205 -3.17 -4.48 -5.30
CA MET A 205 -2.08 -4.79 -6.20
C MET A 205 -2.51 -4.67 -7.65
N LEU A 206 -1.72 -3.93 -8.44
CA LEU A 206 -1.86 -3.87 -9.90
C LEU A 206 -0.69 -4.62 -10.54
N LYS A 207 -0.99 -5.65 -11.35
CA LYS A 207 0.02 -6.46 -12.06
C LYS A 207 -0.24 -6.42 -13.56
N ASN A 208 0.79 -6.10 -14.35
CA ASN A 208 0.69 -6.16 -15.79
C ASN A 208 0.61 -7.60 -16.29
N LEU A 209 -0.25 -7.83 -17.26
CA LEU A 209 -0.35 -9.11 -17.95
C LEU A 209 0.53 -9.10 -19.21
N PRO A 210 1.15 -10.22 -19.58
CA PRO A 210 2.20 -10.26 -20.59
C PRO A 210 1.66 -10.26 -22.04
N LEU A 211 0.54 -9.60 -22.28
CA LEU A 211 -0.08 -9.49 -23.59
C LEU A 211 -0.32 -8.02 -23.95
N TYR A 212 0.01 -7.70 -25.19
CA TYR A 212 -0.31 -6.45 -25.84
C TYR A 212 -1.06 -6.71 -27.13
N ILE A 213 -2.10 -5.96 -27.41
CA ILE A 213 -2.78 -5.95 -28.71
C ILE A 213 -2.76 -4.54 -29.28
N THR A 214 -2.79 -4.44 -30.60
CA THR A 214 -2.92 -3.14 -31.27
C THR A 214 -4.39 -2.71 -31.23
N PHE A 215 -4.65 -1.45 -30.92
CA PHE A 215 -5.97 -0.88 -31.08
C PHE A 215 -6.25 -0.68 -32.58
N ASP A 216 -7.16 -1.45 -33.14
CA ASP A 216 -7.52 -1.46 -34.58
C ASP A 216 -9.01 -1.25 -34.83
N GLY A 217 -9.82 -1.16 -33.77
CA GLY A 217 -11.27 -1.02 -33.87
C GLY A 217 -12.00 -2.33 -34.13
N GLU A 218 -11.28 -3.46 -34.23
CA GLU A 218 -11.86 -4.77 -34.50
C GLU A 218 -12.20 -5.54 -33.22
N THR A 219 -12.83 -6.68 -33.35
CA THR A 219 -13.11 -7.58 -32.22
C THR A 219 -12.02 -8.61 -32.08
N HIS A 220 -11.41 -8.68 -30.90
CA HIS A 220 -10.35 -9.62 -30.55
C HIS A 220 -10.91 -10.76 -29.67
N GLY A 221 -10.69 -11.98 -30.10
CA GLY A 221 -11.28 -13.17 -29.47
C GLY A 221 -12.79 -13.29 -29.71
N SER A 222 -13.40 -14.26 -29.04
CA SER A 222 -14.86 -14.45 -29.04
C SER A 222 -15.29 -15.16 -27.75
N PRO A 223 -16.59 -15.21 -27.43
CA PRO A 223 -17.05 -15.95 -26.25
C PRO A 223 -16.70 -17.47 -26.30
N SER A 224 -16.54 -18.04 -27.47
CA SER A 224 -16.15 -19.46 -27.67
C SER A 224 -14.64 -19.67 -27.79
N ALA A 225 -13.88 -18.62 -28.06
CA ALA A 225 -12.41 -18.61 -28.20
C ALA A 225 -11.84 -17.31 -27.67
N PRO A 226 -11.90 -17.11 -26.36
CA PRO A 226 -11.34 -15.90 -25.74
C PRO A 226 -9.82 -15.90 -25.80
N ILE A 227 -9.22 -14.70 -25.74
CA ILE A 227 -7.78 -14.55 -25.60
C ILE A 227 -7.38 -14.95 -24.17
N GLU A 228 -6.34 -15.75 -24.03
CA GLU A 228 -5.82 -16.16 -22.72
C GLU A 228 -4.79 -15.15 -22.18
N LEU A 229 -5.06 -14.63 -20.99
CA LEU A 229 -4.16 -13.77 -20.23
C LEU A 229 -3.63 -14.59 -19.06
N THR A 230 -2.40 -15.06 -19.14
CA THR A 230 -1.81 -15.92 -18.10
C THR A 230 -0.55 -15.29 -17.53
N THR A 231 -0.38 -15.39 -16.19
CA THR A 231 0.90 -15.17 -15.53
C THR A 231 1.43 -16.48 -14.96
N HIS A 232 2.74 -16.60 -14.97
CA HIS A 232 3.46 -17.72 -14.37
C HIS A 232 4.21 -17.24 -13.15
#